data_cfd71ce712008d8ec2d81edefb6dc856
#
_entry.id   cfd71ce712008d8ec2d81edefb6dc856
#
_cell.length_a   1.000
_cell.length_b   1.000
_cell.length_c   1.000
_cell.angle_alpha   90.00
_cell.angle_beta   90.00
_cell.angle_gamma   90.00
#
_symmetry.space_group_name_H-M   'P 1'
#
loop_
_entity.id
_entity.type
_entity.pdbx_description
1 polymer ?
#
loop_
_entity_poly.entity_id
_entity_poly.type
_entity_poly.pdbx_seq_one_letter_code
_entity_poly.pdbx_strand_id
1 'polypeptide(L)'
;MQTLDKHKTVTVSQLADNLHVSESTIRRDLIALDRMGKLCKVHGGATINNSNSYLTLEEDVLTKQDLHNREKTLIAKYAAALIGPEDFVYLDAGTTTYHMLDYLGHTAASVTYVTNGIQHAARLAAMGCKVYLPGGRLKANTQAVIGTEAIRSISNYNFTKGFFGANGISTTAGFSTPDFSESNVKTEALHHCQKRFILADSSKFKKVFPVTFASIQEADIITDMLPDDKYSKLTNVYEAGERK
;
A
#
# COMPACT_ATOMS: atom_id res chain seq x y z
N MET A 1 -22.71 -13.22 -10.90
CA MET A 1 -23.29 -12.79 -9.61
C MET A 1 -24.08 -13.90 -8.94
N GLN A 2 -25.14 -14.47 -9.51
CA GLN A 2 -25.95 -15.55 -8.88
C GLN A 2 -25.13 -16.73 -8.32
N THR A 3 -24.10 -17.16 -9.04
CA THR A 3 -23.21 -18.24 -8.59
C THR A 3 -22.38 -17.82 -7.36
N LEU A 4 -21.91 -16.56 -7.32
CA LEU A 4 -21.20 -15.98 -6.19
C LEU A 4 -22.10 -15.80 -4.97
N ASP A 5 -23.34 -15.37 -5.15
CA ASP A 5 -24.31 -15.22 -4.06
C ASP A 5 -24.60 -16.55 -3.38
N LYS A 6 -24.60 -17.65 -4.15
CA LYS A 6 -24.85 -19.02 -3.66
C LYS A 6 -23.62 -19.64 -2.97
N HIS A 7 -22.42 -19.44 -3.50
CA HIS A 7 -21.21 -20.15 -3.08
C HIS A 7 -20.20 -19.27 -2.34
N LYS A 8 -20.48 -17.96 -2.19
CA LYS A 8 -19.63 -16.91 -1.56
C LYS A 8 -18.25 -16.74 -2.21
N THR A 9 -17.66 -17.81 -2.73
CA THR A 9 -16.38 -17.82 -3.45
C THR A 9 -16.47 -18.78 -4.64
N VAL A 10 -15.90 -18.39 -5.79
CA VAL A 10 -15.89 -19.20 -7.02
C VAL A 10 -14.52 -19.12 -7.68
N THR A 11 -14.05 -20.22 -8.27
CA THR A 11 -12.81 -20.22 -9.05
C THR A 11 -13.06 -19.85 -10.51
N VAL A 12 -12.00 -19.39 -11.20
CA VAL A 12 -12.04 -19.09 -12.64
C VAL A 12 -12.45 -20.33 -13.42
N SER A 13 -11.88 -21.52 -13.08
CA SER A 13 -12.20 -22.78 -13.72
C SER A 13 -13.68 -23.15 -13.54
N GLN A 14 -14.22 -23.10 -12.31
CA GLN A 14 -15.64 -23.35 -12.06
C GLN A 14 -16.57 -22.42 -12.84
N LEU A 15 -16.20 -21.14 -13.00
CA LEU A 15 -17.00 -20.19 -13.80
C LEU A 15 -16.88 -20.48 -15.28
N ALA A 16 -15.68 -20.84 -15.76
CA ALA A 16 -15.46 -21.20 -17.16
C ALA A 16 -16.30 -22.43 -17.56
N ASP A 17 -16.27 -23.47 -16.71
CA ASP A 17 -17.06 -24.69 -16.91
C ASP A 17 -18.57 -24.43 -16.86
N ASN A 18 -19.05 -23.70 -15.86
CA ASN A 18 -20.48 -23.40 -15.68
C ASN A 18 -21.07 -22.49 -16.76
N LEU A 19 -20.27 -21.60 -17.31
CA LEU A 19 -20.72 -20.61 -18.32
C LEU A 19 -20.30 -21.01 -19.74
N HIS A 20 -19.59 -22.11 -19.91
CA HIS A 20 -19.08 -22.62 -21.20
C HIS A 20 -18.26 -21.58 -21.99
N VAL A 21 -17.39 -20.83 -21.28
CA VAL A 21 -16.51 -19.82 -21.86
C VAL A 21 -15.06 -20.05 -21.44
N SER A 22 -14.11 -19.43 -22.14
CA SER A 22 -12.70 -19.59 -21.80
C SER A 22 -12.34 -18.93 -20.46
N GLU A 23 -11.36 -19.48 -19.75
CA GLU A 23 -10.83 -18.86 -18.53
C GLU A 23 -10.34 -17.42 -18.76
N SER A 24 -9.82 -17.11 -19.95
CA SER A 24 -9.35 -15.76 -20.30
C SER A 24 -10.51 -14.76 -20.36
N THR A 25 -11.68 -15.19 -20.84
CA THR A 25 -12.90 -14.39 -20.82
C THR A 25 -13.36 -14.15 -19.40
N ILE A 26 -13.43 -15.21 -18.58
CA ILE A 26 -13.80 -15.10 -17.16
C ILE A 26 -12.85 -14.14 -16.41
N ARG A 27 -11.54 -14.24 -16.61
CA ARG A 27 -10.58 -13.35 -15.96
C ARG A 27 -10.81 -11.89 -16.31
N ARG A 28 -11.15 -11.59 -17.58
CA ARG A 28 -11.46 -10.23 -18.04
C ARG A 28 -12.75 -9.72 -17.39
N ASP A 29 -13.79 -10.54 -17.36
CA ASP A 29 -15.09 -10.17 -16.79
C ASP A 29 -14.99 -9.97 -15.27
N LEU A 30 -14.23 -10.82 -14.56
CA LEU A 30 -13.98 -10.66 -13.14
C LEU A 30 -13.22 -9.35 -12.83
N ILE A 31 -12.27 -8.95 -13.67
CA ILE A 31 -11.56 -7.66 -13.54
C ILE A 31 -12.55 -6.50 -13.73
N ALA A 32 -13.44 -6.57 -14.70
CA ALA A 32 -14.43 -5.52 -14.96
C ALA A 32 -15.42 -5.40 -13.78
N LEU A 33 -15.91 -6.53 -13.26
CA LEU A 33 -16.85 -6.56 -12.13
C LEU A 33 -16.21 -6.11 -10.81
N ASP A 34 -14.93 -6.43 -10.60
CA ASP A 34 -14.13 -5.97 -9.46
C ASP A 34 -13.96 -4.44 -9.48
N ARG A 35 -13.61 -3.88 -10.66
CA ARG A 35 -13.56 -2.41 -10.87
C ARG A 35 -14.89 -1.71 -10.61
N MET A 36 -16.01 -2.37 -10.88
CA MET A 36 -17.35 -1.87 -10.58
C MET A 36 -17.78 -2.07 -9.12
N GLY A 37 -16.91 -2.66 -8.28
CA GLY A 37 -17.22 -2.97 -6.87
C GLY A 37 -18.29 -4.04 -6.68
N LYS A 38 -18.63 -4.82 -7.73
CA LYS A 38 -19.67 -5.85 -7.70
C LYS A 38 -19.22 -7.14 -6.99
N LEU A 39 -17.94 -7.41 -7.02
CA LEU A 39 -17.31 -8.57 -6.37
C LEU A 39 -15.88 -8.17 -5.96
N CYS A 40 -15.19 -9.05 -5.23
CA CYS A 40 -13.76 -8.95 -4.95
C CYS A 40 -13.04 -10.05 -5.73
N LYS A 41 -12.16 -9.67 -6.68
CA LYS A 41 -11.31 -10.62 -7.41
C LYS A 41 -10.21 -11.13 -6.49
N VAL A 42 -10.05 -12.44 -6.42
CA VAL A 42 -8.98 -13.12 -5.67
C VAL A 42 -8.11 -13.93 -6.63
N HIS A 43 -6.95 -14.42 -6.13
CA HIS A 43 -6.09 -15.28 -6.95
C HIS A 43 -6.85 -16.54 -7.36
N GLY A 44 -7.02 -16.75 -8.68
CA GLY A 44 -7.74 -17.90 -9.23
C GLY A 44 -9.27 -17.82 -9.20
N GLY A 45 -9.91 -16.71 -8.80
CA GLY A 45 -11.36 -16.62 -8.72
C GLY A 45 -11.93 -15.28 -8.29
N ALA A 46 -13.11 -15.33 -7.67
CA ALA A 46 -13.77 -14.17 -7.08
C ALA A 46 -14.58 -14.54 -5.82
N THR A 47 -14.78 -13.56 -4.94
CA THR A 47 -15.64 -13.66 -3.76
C THR A 47 -16.65 -12.51 -3.74
N ILE A 48 -17.74 -12.68 -2.98
CA ILE A 48 -18.70 -11.59 -2.79
C ILE A 48 -18.04 -10.42 -2.05
N ASN A 49 -18.38 -9.22 -2.47
CA ASN A 49 -17.93 -8.00 -1.79
C ASN A 49 -18.77 -7.80 -0.50
N ASN A 50 -18.47 -8.57 0.54
CA ASN A 50 -19.04 -8.34 1.86
C ASN A 50 -18.26 -7.19 2.50
N SER A 51 -18.85 -6.04 2.62
CA SER A 51 -18.31 -4.85 3.28
C SER A 51 -17.85 -5.06 4.74
N ASN A 52 -18.00 -6.27 5.27
CA ASN A 52 -17.59 -6.68 6.61
C ASN A 52 -16.65 -7.90 6.64
N SER A 53 -16.16 -8.43 5.51
CA SER A 53 -15.17 -9.52 5.52
C SER A 53 -13.76 -8.97 5.52
N TYR A 54 -12.98 -9.33 6.53
CA TYR A 54 -11.53 -9.08 6.53
C TYR A 54 -10.89 -9.75 5.30
N LEU A 55 -10.19 -8.96 4.49
CA LEU A 55 -9.45 -9.45 3.33
C LEU A 55 -8.15 -10.08 3.84
N THR A 56 -7.97 -11.38 3.72
CA THR A 56 -6.82 -12.12 4.27
C THR A 56 -5.69 -12.35 3.27
N LEU A 57 -5.94 -12.17 1.97
CA LEU A 57 -4.96 -12.46 0.93
C LEU A 57 -4.08 -11.24 0.66
N GLU A 58 -2.78 -11.43 0.82
CA GLU A 58 -1.77 -10.47 0.38
C GLU A 58 -1.41 -10.76 -1.08
N GLU A 59 -1.56 -9.77 -1.95
CA GLU A 59 -1.05 -9.84 -3.32
C GLU A 59 0.47 -9.65 -3.32
N ASP A 60 1.18 -10.42 -4.15
CA ASP A 60 2.62 -10.25 -4.33
C ASP A 60 2.98 -8.86 -4.86
N VAL A 61 4.17 -8.37 -4.50
CA VAL A 61 4.70 -7.07 -4.97
C VAL A 61 4.68 -6.98 -6.50
N LEU A 62 5.03 -8.06 -7.20
CA LEU A 62 5.02 -8.09 -8.67
C LEU A 62 3.62 -7.85 -9.24
N THR A 63 2.61 -8.49 -8.66
CA THR A 63 1.21 -8.26 -9.06
C THR A 63 0.76 -6.83 -8.72
N LYS A 64 1.16 -6.30 -7.56
CA LYS A 64 0.83 -4.94 -7.14
C LYS A 64 1.54 -3.88 -7.99
N GLN A 65 2.72 -4.15 -8.55
CA GLN A 65 3.46 -3.18 -9.38
C GLN A 65 2.64 -2.73 -10.59
N ASP A 66 1.97 -3.65 -11.26
CA ASP A 66 1.21 -3.38 -12.49
C ASP A 66 -0.21 -2.81 -12.24
N LEU A 67 -0.69 -2.85 -11.00
CA LEU A 67 -2.01 -2.34 -10.64
C LEU A 67 -1.97 -0.85 -10.31
N HIS A 68 -2.96 -0.08 -10.81
CA HIS A 68 -3.16 1.33 -10.45
C HIS A 68 -1.94 2.22 -10.69
N ASN A 69 -1.20 2.00 -11.80
CA ASN A 69 0.05 2.74 -12.08
C ASN A 69 -0.16 4.24 -12.22
N ARG A 70 -1.28 4.68 -12.83
CA ARG A 70 -1.59 6.10 -12.97
C ARG A 70 -1.81 6.75 -11.61
N GLU A 71 -2.62 6.13 -10.76
CA GLU A 71 -2.96 6.59 -9.42
C GLU A 71 -1.69 6.66 -8.55
N LYS A 72 -0.86 5.61 -8.56
CA LYS A 72 0.42 5.59 -7.85
C LYS A 72 1.38 6.69 -8.33
N THR A 73 1.41 6.95 -9.63
CA THR A 73 2.24 8.02 -10.21
C THR A 73 1.84 9.40 -9.65
N LEU A 74 0.54 9.70 -9.59
CA LEU A 74 0.06 10.97 -9.04
C LEU A 74 0.44 11.10 -7.56
N ILE A 75 0.13 10.06 -6.77
CA ILE A 75 0.46 10.01 -5.33
C ILE A 75 1.97 10.15 -5.12
N ALA A 76 2.78 9.41 -5.86
CA ALA A 76 4.23 9.41 -5.76
C ALA A 76 4.86 10.78 -6.06
N LYS A 77 4.40 11.46 -7.12
CA LYS A 77 4.85 12.81 -7.46
C LYS A 77 4.55 13.81 -6.34
N TYR A 78 3.32 13.76 -5.82
CA TYR A 78 2.93 14.64 -4.72
C TYR A 78 3.78 14.38 -3.47
N ALA A 79 3.91 13.11 -3.07
CA ALA A 79 4.66 12.71 -1.89
C ALA A 79 6.16 13.05 -2.01
N ALA A 80 6.78 12.82 -3.17
CA ALA A 80 8.18 13.14 -3.41
C ALA A 80 8.46 14.65 -3.29
N ALA A 81 7.52 15.51 -3.72
CA ALA A 81 7.64 16.96 -3.61
C ALA A 81 7.59 17.47 -2.16
N LEU A 82 7.14 16.65 -1.21
CA LEU A 82 7.16 17.00 0.22
C LEU A 82 8.53 16.82 0.87
N ILE A 83 9.47 16.12 0.21
CA ILE A 83 10.81 15.88 0.74
C ILE A 83 11.70 17.08 0.43
N GLY A 84 12.23 17.70 1.50
CA GLY A 84 13.16 18.81 1.43
C GLY A 84 14.62 18.37 1.65
N PRO A 85 15.58 19.26 1.37
CA PRO A 85 16.97 19.03 1.74
C PRO A 85 17.07 18.89 3.28
N GLU A 86 18.00 18.07 3.75
CA GLU A 86 18.23 17.77 5.18
C GLU A 86 17.13 16.94 5.87
N ASP A 87 16.11 16.47 5.15
CA ASP A 87 15.16 15.53 5.72
C ASP A 87 15.84 14.19 6.06
N PHE A 88 15.37 13.57 7.13
CA PHE A 88 15.65 12.18 7.48
C PHE A 88 14.37 11.38 7.28
N VAL A 89 14.32 10.61 6.19
CA VAL A 89 13.09 10.04 5.65
C VAL A 89 13.02 8.54 5.85
N TYR A 90 11.89 8.06 6.36
CA TYR A 90 11.53 6.64 6.30
C TYR A 90 10.66 6.35 5.07
N LEU A 91 11.05 5.32 4.31
CA LEU A 91 10.27 4.79 3.18
C LEU A 91 9.91 3.33 3.45
N ASP A 92 8.64 3.05 3.59
CA ASP A 92 8.12 1.70 3.75
C ASP A 92 8.27 0.87 2.46
N ALA A 93 8.42 -0.44 2.59
CA ALA A 93 8.52 -1.37 1.47
C ALA A 93 7.16 -1.56 0.77
N GLY A 94 6.79 -0.66 -0.12
CA GLY A 94 5.54 -0.70 -0.87
C GLY A 94 5.70 -0.27 -2.32
N THR A 95 4.80 -0.69 -3.20
CA THR A 95 4.89 -0.31 -4.62
C THR A 95 4.65 1.18 -4.83
N THR A 96 3.74 1.81 -4.07
CA THR A 96 3.49 3.25 -4.17
C THR A 96 4.68 4.08 -3.67
N THR A 97 5.30 3.67 -2.56
CA THR A 97 6.52 4.30 -2.06
C THR A 97 7.72 4.06 -2.98
N TYR A 98 7.77 2.91 -3.67
CA TYR A 98 8.78 2.66 -4.69
C TYR A 98 8.65 3.61 -5.88
N HIS A 99 7.43 3.91 -6.34
CA HIS A 99 7.18 4.89 -7.40
C HIS A 99 7.66 6.32 -7.03
N MET A 100 7.75 6.67 -5.73
CA MET A 100 8.30 7.97 -5.33
C MET A 100 9.74 8.18 -5.82
N LEU A 101 10.52 7.09 -5.93
CA LEU A 101 11.92 7.14 -6.34
C LEU A 101 12.10 7.67 -7.78
N ASP A 102 11.06 7.59 -8.62
CA ASP A 102 11.06 8.16 -9.98
C ASP A 102 10.97 9.70 -9.97
N TYR A 103 10.52 10.28 -8.85
CA TYR A 103 10.20 11.70 -8.74
C TYR A 103 11.02 12.42 -7.68
N LEU A 104 12.00 11.76 -7.07
CA LEU A 104 12.97 12.40 -6.19
C LEU A 104 13.83 13.36 -7.01
N GLY A 105 13.79 14.64 -6.64
CA GLY A 105 14.53 15.71 -7.35
C GLY A 105 16.05 15.64 -7.12
N HIS A 106 16.76 16.63 -7.65
CA HIS A 106 18.23 16.75 -7.53
C HIS A 106 18.72 16.85 -6.07
N THR A 107 17.86 17.23 -5.15
CA THR A 107 18.15 17.30 -3.71
C THR A 107 18.11 15.92 -3.02
N ALA A 108 17.72 14.86 -3.73
CA ALA A 108 17.64 13.52 -3.15
C ALA A 108 18.95 13.06 -2.50
N ALA A 109 20.10 13.43 -3.07
CA ALA A 109 21.41 13.08 -2.53
C ALA A 109 21.75 13.78 -1.19
N SER A 110 21.10 14.90 -0.85
CA SER A 110 21.27 15.58 0.44
C SER A 110 20.37 15.03 1.55
N VAL A 111 19.42 14.18 1.20
CA VAL A 111 18.48 13.52 2.11
C VAL A 111 19.06 12.21 2.61
N THR A 112 18.84 11.89 3.88
CA THR A 112 19.15 10.57 4.42
C THR A 112 17.89 9.72 4.48
N TYR A 113 17.96 8.51 3.92
CA TYR A 113 16.83 7.58 3.86
C TYR A 113 17.06 6.36 4.75
N VAL A 114 15.98 5.87 5.34
CA VAL A 114 15.88 4.53 5.92
C VAL A 114 14.73 3.83 5.25
N THR A 115 14.91 2.61 4.84
CA THR A 115 13.83 1.81 4.22
C THR A 115 13.98 0.35 4.59
N ASN A 116 12.87 -0.32 4.86
CA ASN A 116 12.86 -1.78 5.02
C ASN A 116 12.67 -2.53 3.69
N GLY A 117 12.57 -1.82 2.55
CA GLY A 117 12.43 -2.41 1.22
C GLY A 117 13.78 -2.63 0.54
N ILE A 118 14.10 -3.87 0.15
CA ILE A 118 15.37 -4.20 -0.53
C ILE A 118 15.53 -3.44 -1.84
N GLN A 119 14.49 -3.43 -2.67
CA GLN A 119 14.52 -2.73 -3.96
C GLN A 119 14.65 -1.22 -3.79
N HIS A 120 13.99 -0.64 -2.76
CA HIS A 120 14.11 0.77 -2.43
C HIS A 120 15.56 1.12 -2.07
N ALA A 121 16.17 0.34 -1.17
CA ALA A 121 17.54 0.56 -0.73
C ALA A 121 18.55 0.46 -1.89
N ALA A 122 18.43 -0.58 -2.71
CA ALA A 122 19.31 -0.78 -3.87
C ALA A 122 19.20 0.39 -4.87
N ARG A 123 17.98 0.85 -5.14
CA ARG A 123 17.74 1.94 -6.08
C ARG A 123 18.23 3.29 -5.55
N LEU A 124 17.94 3.62 -4.28
CA LEU A 124 18.44 4.84 -3.63
C LEU A 124 19.96 4.88 -3.60
N ALA A 125 20.62 3.76 -3.30
CA ALA A 125 22.07 3.66 -3.34
C ALA A 125 22.64 3.89 -4.76
N ALA A 126 21.99 3.32 -5.78
CA ALA A 126 22.38 3.54 -7.19
C ALA A 126 22.18 5.01 -7.63
N MET A 127 21.26 5.75 -7.01
CA MET A 127 21.05 7.19 -7.21
C MET A 127 22.05 8.07 -6.43
N GLY A 128 22.99 7.46 -5.68
CA GLY A 128 23.95 8.20 -4.84
C GLY A 128 23.39 8.74 -3.53
N CYS A 129 22.20 8.31 -3.12
CA CYS A 129 21.59 8.73 -1.88
C CYS A 129 22.21 8.00 -0.67
N LYS A 130 22.28 8.69 0.48
CA LYS A 130 22.62 8.07 1.75
C LYS A 130 21.44 7.26 2.25
N VAL A 131 21.54 5.93 2.26
CA VAL A 131 20.46 5.02 2.62
C VAL A 131 20.91 3.99 3.65
N TYR A 132 20.03 3.73 4.63
CA TYR A 132 20.18 2.67 5.62
C TYR A 132 19.08 1.63 5.43
N LEU A 133 19.47 0.37 5.48
CA LEU A 133 18.57 -0.79 5.45
C LEU A 133 18.71 -1.50 6.81
N PRO A 134 17.63 -1.63 7.60
CA PRO A 134 17.68 -2.36 8.87
C PRO A 134 18.02 -3.84 8.62
N GLY A 135 18.73 -4.47 9.53
CA GLY A 135 18.89 -5.92 9.53
C GLY A 135 17.58 -6.62 9.86
N GLY A 136 17.48 -7.91 9.55
CA GLY A 136 16.32 -8.72 9.89
C GLY A 136 16.02 -9.82 8.86
N ARG A 137 14.82 -10.41 8.96
CA ARG A 137 14.36 -11.45 8.04
C ARG A 137 13.76 -10.83 6.77
N LEU A 138 14.22 -11.29 5.62
CA LEU A 138 13.63 -10.91 4.33
C LEU A 138 12.33 -11.69 4.08
N LYS A 139 11.23 -10.98 3.89
CA LYS A 139 9.96 -11.54 3.44
C LYS A 139 9.93 -11.56 1.90
N ALA A 140 9.86 -12.75 1.31
CA ALA A 140 10.09 -12.94 -0.12
C ALA A 140 9.03 -12.26 -1.01
N ASN A 141 7.74 -12.38 -0.65
CA ASN A 141 6.62 -11.88 -1.49
C ASN A 141 6.50 -10.34 -1.51
N THR A 142 6.97 -9.65 -0.48
CA THR A 142 6.95 -8.17 -0.43
C THR A 142 8.35 -7.56 -0.51
N GLN A 143 9.40 -8.40 -0.46
CA GLN A 143 10.80 -7.98 -0.43
C GLN A 143 11.11 -6.96 0.66
N ALA A 144 10.40 -7.10 1.77
CA ALA A 144 10.54 -6.28 2.97
C ALA A 144 11.39 -6.96 4.03
N VAL A 145 12.26 -6.21 4.68
CA VAL A 145 12.96 -6.64 5.89
C VAL A 145 12.01 -6.45 7.08
N ILE A 146 11.81 -7.52 7.84
CA ILE A 146 10.91 -7.61 8.99
C ILE A 146 11.57 -8.32 10.17
N GLY A 147 10.87 -8.32 11.31
CA GLY A 147 11.31 -9.02 12.53
C GLY A 147 11.88 -8.08 13.58
N THR A 148 12.26 -8.67 14.72
CA THR A 148 12.68 -7.95 15.92
C THR A 148 13.94 -7.09 15.69
N GLU A 149 14.87 -7.57 14.87
CA GLU A 149 16.10 -6.85 14.52
C GLU A 149 15.78 -5.58 13.73
N ALA A 150 14.80 -5.65 12.78
CA ALA A 150 14.36 -4.50 12.01
C ALA A 150 13.70 -3.46 12.92
N ILE A 151 12.80 -3.89 13.80
CA ILE A 151 12.14 -3.04 14.80
C ILE A 151 13.18 -2.35 15.68
N ARG A 152 14.12 -3.12 16.28
CA ARG A 152 15.18 -2.58 17.13
C ARG A 152 16.10 -1.58 16.40
N SER A 153 16.38 -1.83 15.12
CA SER A 153 17.18 -0.88 14.32
C SER A 153 16.40 0.43 14.10
N ILE A 154 15.12 0.34 13.76
CA ILE A 154 14.26 1.48 13.48
C ILE A 154 14.02 2.32 14.73
N SER A 155 13.85 1.69 15.90
CA SER A 155 13.59 2.40 17.16
C SER A 155 14.73 3.35 17.61
N ASN A 156 15.91 3.24 17.01
CA ASN A 156 17.02 4.16 17.29
C ASN A 156 17.01 5.43 16.41
N TYR A 157 16.07 5.57 15.49
CA TYR A 157 15.98 6.72 14.59
C TYR A 157 14.84 7.66 14.97
N ASN A 158 14.96 8.93 14.58
CA ASN A 158 13.91 9.93 14.67
C ASN A 158 13.77 10.59 13.31
N PHE A 159 12.72 10.21 12.58
CA PHE A 159 12.49 10.66 11.22
C PHE A 159 11.78 12.00 11.17
N THR A 160 12.16 12.88 10.25
CA THR A 160 11.38 14.08 9.96
C THR A 160 10.09 13.75 9.24
N LYS A 161 10.14 12.77 8.32
CA LYS A 161 9.00 12.31 7.52
C LYS A 161 9.04 10.80 7.32
N GLY A 162 7.86 10.17 7.38
CA GLY A 162 7.68 8.78 7.00
C GLY A 162 6.58 8.63 5.96
N PHE A 163 6.84 7.79 4.95
CA PHE A 163 5.89 7.46 3.89
C PHE A 163 5.59 5.97 3.92
N PHE A 164 4.32 5.62 4.06
CA PHE A 164 3.88 4.25 4.30
C PHE A 164 2.82 3.82 3.29
N GLY A 165 2.88 2.57 2.87
CA GLY A 165 1.78 1.94 2.15
C GLY A 165 0.74 1.36 3.11
N ALA A 166 -0.53 1.31 2.67
CA ALA A 166 -1.60 0.59 3.34
C ALA A 166 -2.34 -0.33 2.37
N ASN A 167 -2.83 -1.47 2.88
CA ASN A 167 -3.69 -2.36 2.11
C ASN A 167 -5.17 -1.97 2.26
N GLY A 168 -5.55 -1.46 3.43
CA GLY A 168 -6.91 -1.01 3.72
C GLY A 168 -6.93 0.26 4.58
N ILE A 169 -7.92 1.12 4.31
CA ILE A 169 -8.19 2.35 5.05
C ILE A 169 -9.67 2.36 5.46
N SER A 170 -9.90 2.47 6.76
CA SER A 170 -11.24 2.49 7.35
C SER A 170 -11.35 3.62 8.38
N THR A 171 -12.51 4.27 8.44
CA THR A 171 -12.79 5.31 9.43
C THR A 171 -12.85 4.78 10.86
N THR A 172 -13.08 3.46 11.03
CA THR A 172 -13.19 2.81 12.34
C THR A 172 -11.98 1.96 12.69
N ALA A 173 -11.40 1.24 11.71
CA ALA A 173 -10.25 0.35 11.91
C ALA A 173 -8.90 1.01 11.61
N GLY A 174 -8.88 2.23 11.07
CA GLY A 174 -7.64 2.91 10.70
C GLY A 174 -6.96 2.30 9.49
N PHE A 175 -5.63 2.22 9.52
CA PHE A 175 -4.77 1.70 8.44
C PHE A 175 -4.38 0.26 8.71
N SER A 176 -4.63 -0.62 7.74
CA SER A 176 -4.49 -2.06 7.94
C SER A 176 -3.68 -2.75 6.83
N THR A 177 -3.09 -3.88 7.20
CA THR A 177 -2.29 -4.76 6.34
C THR A 177 -2.61 -6.23 6.64
N PRO A 178 -2.40 -7.18 5.72
CA PRO A 178 -2.64 -8.60 6.00
C PRO A 178 -1.60 -9.25 6.91
N ASP A 179 -0.36 -8.72 6.98
CA ASP A 179 0.77 -9.37 7.65
C ASP A 179 1.13 -8.71 8.98
N PHE A 180 1.19 -9.54 10.04
CA PHE A 180 1.50 -9.10 11.39
C PHE A 180 2.94 -8.60 11.55
N SER A 181 3.91 -9.25 10.89
CA SER A 181 5.32 -8.84 11.00
C SER A 181 5.59 -7.52 10.29
N GLU A 182 4.94 -7.27 9.15
CA GLU A 182 5.01 -5.97 8.47
C GLU A 182 4.30 -4.88 9.26
N SER A 183 3.14 -5.20 9.85
CA SER A 183 2.43 -4.28 10.73
C SER A 183 3.31 -3.75 11.86
N ASN A 184 4.04 -4.63 12.55
CA ASN A 184 4.93 -4.24 13.64
C ASN A 184 6.04 -3.28 13.20
N VAL A 185 6.65 -3.54 12.03
CA VAL A 185 7.67 -2.64 11.46
C VAL A 185 7.09 -1.28 11.09
N LYS A 186 5.89 -1.27 10.48
CA LYS A 186 5.18 -0.03 10.14
C LYS A 186 4.84 0.79 11.38
N THR A 187 4.28 0.14 12.39
CA THR A 187 3.91 0.79 13.67
C THR A 187 5.13 1.43 14.32
N GLU A 188 6.25 0.69 14.44
CA GLU A 188 7.48 1.22 15.02
C GLU A 188 7.99 2.43 14.24
N ALA A 189 8.14 2.30 12.92
CA ALA A 189 8.63 3.39 12.10
C ALA A 189 7.71 4.63 12.14
N LEU A 190 6.40 4.41 12.15
CA LEU A 190 5.41 5.48 12.22
C LEU A 190 5.51 6.26 13.52
N HIS A 191 5.69 5.58 14.66
CA HIS A 191 5.85 6.23 15.96
C HIS A 191 7.11 7.11 16.02
N HIS A 192 8.15 6.77 15.26
CA HIS A 192 9.40 7.52 15.19
C HIS A 192 9.41 8.63 14.12
N CYS A 193 8.28 8.93 13.48
CA CYS A 193 8.15 10.01 12.50
C CYS A 193 7.47 11.25 13.09
N GLN A 194 8.02 12.44 12.79
CA GLN A 194 7.36 13.73 13.10
C GLN A 194 6.16 13.97 12.19
N LYS A 195 6.32 13.76 10.88
CA LYS A 195 5.24 13.79 9.88
C LYS A 195 5.07 12.41 9.26
N ARG A 196 3.83 11.97 9.16
CA ARG A 196 3.45 10.60 8.78
C ARG A 196 2.48 10.66 7.63
N PHE A 197 2.80 10.02 6.51
CA PHE A 197 1.97 10.03 5.30
C PHE A 197 1.65 8.60 4.87
N ILE A 198 0.37 8.30 4.72
CA ILE A 198 -0.10 7.06 4.12
C ILE A 198 -0.36 7.29 2.64
N LEU A 199 0.35 6.57 1.79
CA LEU A 199 0.23 6.62 0.34
C LEU A 199 -0.70 5.50 -0.12
N ALA A 200 -1.89 5.84 -0.56
CA ALA A 200 -2.88 4.85 -0.93
C ALA A 200 -3.79 5.35 -2.05
N ASP A 201 -3.94 4.55 -3.09
CA ASP A 201 -4.92 4.80 -4.14
C ASP A 201 -6.36 4.62 -3.61
N SER A 202 -7.33 5.21 -4.32
CA SER A 202 -8.74 5.22 -3.93
C SER A 202 -9.34 3.83 -3.72
N SER A 203 -8.76 2.79 -4.31
CA SER A 203 -9.21 1.40 -4.14
C SER A 203 -8.96 0.81 -2.74
N LYS A 204 -8.12 1.46 -1.92
CA LYS A 204 -7.77 1.00 -0.56
C LYS A 204 -8.77 1.44 0.50
N PHE A 205 -9.59 2.44 0.19
CA PHE A 205 -10.61 2.94 1.11
C PHE A 205 -11.76 1.95 1.30
N LYS A 206 -12.39 1.99 2.47
CA LYS A 206 -13.49 1.10 2.89
C LYS A 206 -13.09 -0.38 2.96
N LYS A 207 -11.78 -0.68 2.98
CA LYS A 207 -11.22 -2.02 3.15
C LYS A 207 -10.59 -2.14 4.52
N VAL A 208 -10.71 -3.34 5.11
CA VAL A 208 -10.07 -3.68 6.39
C VAL A 208 -9.36 -5.01 6.22
N PHE A 209 -8.09 -5.03 6.62
CA PHE A 209 -7.26 -6.23 6.66
C PHE A 209 -7.05 -6.67 8.12
N PRO A 210 -6.59 -7.92 8.37
CA PRO A 210 -6.56 -8.50 9.71
C PRO A 210 -5.76 -7.72 10.75
N VAL A 211 -4.75 -6.96 10.34
CA VAL A 211 -3.86 -6.27 11.28
C VAL A 211 -3.87 -4.77 11.04
N THR A 212 -4.35 -4.02 12.02
CA THR A 212 -4.27 -2.56 12.05
C THR A 212 -2.89 -2.15 12.59
N PHE A 213 -2.21 -1.23 11.91
CA PHE A 213 -0.90 -0.72 12.31
C PHE A 213 -0.92 0.73 12.79
N ALA A 214 -1.98 1.48 12.51
CA ALA A 214 -2.19 2.83 13.04
C ALA A 214 -3.68 3.20 12.98
N SER A 215 -4.13 4.08 13.88
CA SER A 215 -5.44 4.69 13.80
C SER A 215 -5.50 5.74 12.68
N ILE A 216 -6.71 6.12 12.26
CA ILE A 216 -6.90 7.06 11.15
C ILE A 216 -6.31 8.46 11.45
N GLN A 217 -6.26 8.85 12.72
CA GLN A 217 -5.77 10.15 13.18
C GLN A 217 -4.23 10.23 13.28
N GLU A 218 -3.54 9.09 13.21
CA GLU A 218 -2.08 9.06 13.44
C GLU A 218 -1.26 9.46 12.22
N ALA A 219 -1.88 9.53 11.02
CA ALA A 219 -1.16 9.90 9.81
C ALA A 219 -2.06 10.65 8.82
N ASP A 220 -1.47 11.52 8.03
CA ASP A 220 -2.11 12.17 6.89
C ASP A 220 -2.21 11.19 5.71
N ILE A 221 -3.20 11.37 4.84
CA ILE A 221 -3.39 10.51 3.65
C ILE A 221 -3.03 11.29 2.40
N ILE A 222 -2.26 10.65 1.50
CA ILE A 222 -2.06 11.12 0.12
C ILE A 222 -2.70 10.09 -0.81
N THR A 223 -3.69 10.53 -1.59
CA THR A 223 -4.47 9.69 -2.50
C THR A 223 -4.64 10.34 -3.87
N ASP A 224 -4.95 9.55 -4.89
CA ASP A 224 -5.34 10.04 -6.22
C ASP A 224 -6.70 10.74 -6.19
N MET A 225 -7.65 10.19 -5.42
CA MET A 225 -9.01 10.71 -5.28
C MET A 225 -9.60 10.27 -3.94
N LEU A 226 -10.24 11.16 -3.23
CA LEU A 226 -10.96 10.86 -2.00
C LEU A 226 -12.37 10.33 -2.30
N PRO A 227 -12.69 9.07 -1.95
CA PRO A 227 -13.99 8.49 -2.29
C PRO A 227 -15.13 8.86 -1.33
N ASP A 228 -14.85 9.49 -0.18
CA ASP A 228 -15.84 9.84 0.84
C ASP A 228 -15.25 10.90 1.80
N ASP A 229 -15.93 12.03 1.93
CA ASP A 229 -15.51 13.16 2.79
C ASP A 229 -15.41 12.83 4.28
N LYS A 230 -15.92 11.67 4.73
CA LYS A 230 -15.77 11.23 6.12
C LYS A 230 -14.32 11.11 6.56
N TYR A 231 -13.42 10.79 5.65
CA TYR A 231 -11.99 10.64 5.95
C TYR A 231 -11.34 12.00 6.26
N SER A 232 -11.64 13.05 5.49
CA SER A 232 -11.11 14.40 5.71
C SER A 232 -11.59 15.05 7.01
N LYS A 233 -12.63 14.51 7.65
CA LYS A 233 -13.06 14.93 8.98
C LYS A 233 -12.25 14.31 10.13
N LEU A 234 -11.47 13.27 9.84
CA LEU A 234 -10.72 12.48 10.81
C LEU A 234 -9.21 12.72 10.73
N THR A 235 -8.70 13.03 9.55
CA THR A 235 -7.29 13.34 9.30
C THR A 235 -7.15 14.25 8.08
N ASN A 236 -5.94 14.81 7.85
CA ASN A 236 -5.68 15.57 6.62
C ASN A 236 -5.60 14.61 5.43
N VAL A 237 -6.28 14.97 4.34
CA VAL A 237 -6.26 14.21 3.09
C VAL A 237 -5.81 15.14 1.96
N TYR A 238 -4.74 14.73 1.28
CA TYR A 238 -4.19 15.43 0.12
C TYR A 238 -4.54 14.63 -1.14
N GLU A 239 -5.34 15.23 -2.00
CA GLU A 239 -5.68 14.66 -3.30
C GLU A 239 -4.64 15.07 -4.34
N ALA A 240 -3.87 14.09 -4.83
CA ALA A 240 -2.80 14.27 -5.80
C ALA A 240 -3.32 14.26 -7.27
N GLY A 241 -4.61 14.06 -7.47
CA GLY A 241 -5.26 14.16 -8.78
C GLY A 241 -5.29 15.60 -9.30
N GLU A 242 -5.26 15.78 -10.63
CA GLU A 242 -5.50 17.08 -11.24
C GLU A 242 -6.92 17.54 -10.84
N ARG A 243 -7.03 18.65 -10.12
CA ARG A 243 -8.32 19.34 -9.97
C ARG A 243 -8.75 19.76 -11.37
N LYS A 244 -9.84 19.17 -11.87
CA LYS A 244 -10.49 19.62 -13.10
C LYS A 244 -11.08 20.99 -12.92
#